data_5246a6c08ddc28010b79232b11c491d0
#
_entry.id   5246a6c08ddc28010b79232b11c491d0
#
_cell.length_a   1.000
_cell.length_b   1.000
_cell.length_c   1.000
_cell.angle_alpha   90.00
_cell.angle_beta   90.00
_cell.angle_gamma   90.00
#
_symmetry.space_group_name_H-M   'P 1'
#
loop_
_entity.id
_entity.type
_entity.pdbx_description
1 polymer ?
#
loop_
_entity_poly.entity_id
_entity_poly.type
_entity_poly.pdbx_seq_one_letter_code
_entity_poly.pdbx_strand_id
1 'polypeptide(L)'
;TANMFPGLTGTIAHCSHPVEKGDDFKHIVVHEAVGHGLGKLADEYYAPGSPWYMPEWKQQELKSLYQNWGWYSNIDFTNDPQKIRWSWFLSDERYKSFIGIFEGAFVDYTNDVFTPSENSMMNSYSTVFNAPSRLAIYKFIMERSGEEYKFENFIKHDEVSLSPQVPHQ
;
A
#
# COMPACT_ATOMS: atom_id res chain seq x y z
N THR A 1 8.87 -4.12 -10.83
CA THR A 1 9.27 -4.63 -9.51
C THR A 1 10.39 -3.77 -8.93
N ALA A 2 10.23 -3.24 -7.74
CA ALA A 2 11.25 -2.48 -7.04
C ALA A 2 12.07 -3.37 -6.11
N ASN A 3 13.40 -3.23 -6.16
CA ASN A 3 14.28 -3.90 -5.20
C ASN A 3 14.41 -3.03 -3.94
N MET A 4 13.98 -3.58 -2.82
CA MET A 4 14.05 -2.94 -1.51
C MET A 4 15.11 -3.65 -0.64
N PHE A 5 16.07 -2.88 -0.14
CA PHE A 5 17.13 -3.38 0.73
C PHE A 5 17.06 -2.67 2.07
N PRO A 6 16.80 -3.40 3.19
CA PRO A 6 16.81 -2.83 4.52
C PRO A 6 18.15 -2.13 4.82
N GLY A 7 18.07 -0.93 5.39
CA GLY A 7 19.26 -0.14 5.74
C GLY A 7 19.94 0.62 4.60
N LEU A 8 19.50 0.45 3.35
CA LEU A 8 19.99 1.26 2.24
C LEU A 8 19.11 2.50 2.04
N THR A 9 19.75 3.60 1.68
CA THR A 9 19.07 4.89 1.44
C THR A 9 18.41 4.99 0.07
N GLY A 10 18.66 4.01 -0.81
CA GLY A 10 18.16 3.99 -2.18
C GLY A 10 17.37 2.73 -2.52
N THR A 11 16.55 2.85 -3.55
CA THR A 11 15.79 1.75 -4.15
C THR A 11 15.95 1.81 -5.67
N ILE A 12 16.06 0.65 -6.30
CA ILE A 12 16.06 0.55 -7.77
C ILE A 12 14.68 0.05 -8.18
N ALA A 13 13.92 0.89 -8.88
CA ALA A 13 12.66 0.49 -9.48
C ALA A 13 12.90 -0.05 -10.89
N HIS A 14 12.45 -1.26 -11.16
CA HIS A 14 12.47 -1.89 -12.47
C HIS A 14 11.09 -1.74 -13.10
N CYS A 15 10.94 -0.77 -14.00
CA CYS A 15 9.69 -0.54 -14.72
C CYS A 15 9.76 -1.24 -16.08
N SER A 16 8.93 -2.24 -16.29
CA SER A 16 8.81 -2.90 -17.58
C SER A 16 8.15 -1.96 -18.58
N HIS A 17 8.73 -1.84 -19.77
CA HIS A 17 8.08 -1.12 -20.86
C HIS A 17 6.91 -1.99 -21.37
N PRO A 18 5.69 -1.47 -21.46
CA PRO A 18 4.56 -2.23 -21.97
C PRO A 18 4.80 -2.63 -23.43
N VAL A 19 4.54 -3.89 -23.72
CA VAL A 19 4.70 -4.47 -25.06
C VAL A 19 3.39 -4.34 -25.86
N GLU A 20 2.28 -4.26 -25.16
CA GLU A 20 0.95 -4.18 -25.76
C GLU A 20 0.43 -2.75 -25.85
N LYS A 21 -0.30 -2.48 -26.94
CA LYS A 21 -0.91 -1.18 -27.18
C LYS A 21 -2.07 -0.98 -26.21
N GLY A 22 -1.87 -0.11 -25.22
CA GLY A 22 -2.90 0.21 -24.20
C GLY A 22 -2.39 0.16 -22.77
N ASP A 23 -1.21 -0.40 -22.54
CA ASP A 23 -0.59 -0.36 -21.23
C ASP A 23 -0.15 1.06 -20.88
N ASP A 24 -0.51 1.52 -19.71
CA ASP A 24 -0.11 2.84 -19.20
C ASP A 24 1.26 2.77 -18.52
N PHE A 25 2.33 3.03 -19.26
CA PHE A 25 3.69 3.08 -18.72
C PHE A 25 3.81 4.06 -17.55
N LYS A 26 3.06 5.14 -17.56
CA LYS A 26 3.04 6.11 -16.48
C LYS A 26 2.50 5.50 -15.18
N HIS A 27 1.46 4.68 -15.29
CA HIS A 27 0.94 3.91 -14.15
C HIS A 27 2.00 2.96 -13.58
N ILE A 28 2.69 2.19 -14.43
CA ILE A 28 3.77 1.28 -14.02
C ILE A 28 4.87 2.05 -13.29
N VAL A 29 5.31 3.19 -13.81
CA VAL A 29 6.35 4.00 -13.16
C VAL A 29 5.88 4.50 -11.79
N VAL A 30 4.66 4.97 -11.65
CA VAL A 30 4.13 5.45 -10.37
C VAL A 30 3.98 4.29 -9.38
N HIS A 31 3.46 3.14 -9.80
CA HIS A 31 3.35 1.93 -8.98
C HIS A 31 4.74 1.49 -8.45
N GLU A 32 5.70 1.29 -9.35
CA GLU A 32 7.01 0.76 -8.99
C GLU A 32 7.89 1.79 -8.25
N ALA A 33 8.02 3.00 -8.77
CA ALA A 33 8.94 3.98 -8.20
C ALA A 33 8.35 4.70 -6.99
N VAL A 34 7.08 5.09 -7.03
CA VAL A 34 6.44 5.79 -5.91
C VAL A 34 5.88 4.80 -4.90
N GLY A 35 5.15 3.78 -5.32
CA GLY A 35 4.56 2.77 -4.42
C GLY A 35 5.64 1.97 -3.70
N HIS A 36 6.35 1.11 -4.43
CA HIS A 36 7.39 0.27 -3.83
C HIS A 36 8.65 1.06 -3.48
N GLY A 37 9.12 1.91 -4.40
CA GLY A 37 10.39 2.60 -4.25
C GLY A 37 10.39 3.62 -3.11
N LEU A 38 9.46 4.56 -3.14
CA LEU A 38 9.35 5.66 -2.17
C LEU A 38 8.50 5.26 -0.96
N GLY A 39 7.27 4.82 -1.17
CA GLY A 39 6.31 4.50 -0.12
C GLY A 39 6.58 3.20 0.62
N LYS A 40 7.48 2.33 0.11
CA LYS A 40 7.77 0.99 0.66
C LYS A 40 6.52 0.14 0.82
N LEU A 41 5.56 0.30 -0.10
CA LEU A 41 4.27 -0.37 -0.09
C LEU A 41 4.38 -1.80 -0.63
N ALA A 42 3.47 -2.66 -0.20
CA ALA A 42 3.24 -3.97 -0.77
C ALA A 42 2.28 -3.89 -1.96
N ASP A 43 2.32 -4.89 -2.84
CA ASP A 43 1.25 -5.13 -3.79
C ASP A 43 -0.06 -5.47 -3.06
N GLU A 44 -1.15 -4.82 -3.44
CA GLU A 44 -2.48 -5.02 -2.86
C GLU A 44 -3.36 -5.95 -3.72
N TYR A 45 -2.76 -6.66 -4.67
CA TYR A 45 -3.43 -7.64 -5.51
C TYR A 45 -2.87 -9.04 -5.32
N TYR A 46 -3.62 -10.03 -5.79
CA TYR A 46 -3.20 -11.42 -5.89
C TYR A 46 -3.55 -11.99 -7.26
N ALA A 47 -2.74 -12.95 -7.73
CA ALA A 47 -2.96 -13.59 -9.01
C ALA A 47 -4.18 -14.53 -8.94
N PRO A 48 -5.08 -14.51 -9.96
CA PRO A 48 -6.20 -15.45 -10.01
C PRO A 48 -5.74 -16.92 -9.91
N GLY A 49 -6.35 -17.67 -9.02
CA GLY A 49 -6.04 -19.07 -8.80
C GLY A 49 -4.90 -19.36 -7.84
N SER A 50 -4.34 -18.36 -7.18
CA SER A 50 -3.40 -18.54 -6.08
C SER A 50 -4.17 -18.87 -4.78
N PRO A 51 -4.19 -20.12 -4.31
CA PRO A 51 -4.96 -20.50 -3.12
C PRO A 51 -4.12 -20.46 -1.84
N TRP A 52 -3.09 -19.62 -1.79
CA TRP A 52 -2.06 -19.70 -0.76
C TRP A 52 -2.42 -18.90 0.48
N TYR A 53 -2.24 -19.53 1.62
CA TYR A 53 -2.18 -18.86 2.91
C TYR A 53 -0.79 -18.25 3.11
N MET A 54 -0.71 -17.03 3.65
CA MET A 54 0.59 -16.48 3.97
C MET A 54 1.17 -17.21 5.19
N PRO A 55 2.31 -17.92 5.03
CA PRO A 55 2.87 -18.71 6.11
C PRO A 55 3.31 -17.82 7.28
N GLU A 56 3.21 -18.35 8.49
CA GLU A 56 3.50 -17.58 9.71
C GLU A 56 4.92 -16.99 9.71
N TRP A 57 5.92 -17.72 9.24
CA TRP A 57 7.28 -17.21 9.15
C TRP A 57 7.39 -15.97 8.25
N LYS A 58 6.61 -15.93 7.15
CA LYS A 58 6.57 -14.78 6.24
C LYS A 58 5.86 -13.60 6.89
N GLN A 59 4.76 -13.84 7.59
CA GLN A 59 4.08 -12.81 8.37
C GLN A 59 5.02 -12.19 9.42
N GLN A 60 5.82 -13.02 10.13
CA GLN A 60 6.79 -12.54 11.13
C GLN A 60 7.90 -11.70 10.49
N GLU A 61 8.43 -12.12 9.34
CA GLU A 61 9.40 -11.35 8.57
C GLU A 61 8.83 -9.96 8.23
N LEU A 62 7.62 -9.91 7.65
CA LEU A 62 6.99 -8.66 7.22
C LEU A 62 6.58 -7.77 8.42
N LYS A 63 6.15 -8.37 9.53
CA LYS A 63 5.93 -7.63 10.79
C LYS A 63 7.21 -6.98 11.30
N SER A 64 8.34 -7.69 11.23
CA SER A 64 9.66 -7.16 11.61
C SER A 64 10.10 -6.01 10.70
N LEU A 65 9.90 -6.13 9.39
CA LEU A 65 10.20 -5.05 8.44
C LEU A 65 9.35 -3.81 8.70
N TYR A 66 8.07 -3.98 9.02
CA TYR A 66 7.21 -2.88 9.43
C TYR A 66 7.68 -2.21 10.72
N GLN A 67 7.96 -2.99 11.76
CA GLN A 67 8.37 -2.47 13.07
C GLN A 67 9.70 -1.73 13.03
N ASN A 68 10.65 -2.22 12.26
CA ASN A 68 12.01 -1.66 12.20
C ASN A 68 12.17 -0.55 11.17
N TRP A 69 11.38 -0.57 10.08
CA TRP A 69 11.61 0.27 8.91
C TRP A 69 10.33 0.96 8.37
N GLY A 70 9.16 0.69 8.94
CA GLY A 70 7.88 1.20 8.47
C GLY A 70 7.42 0.63 7.10
N TRP A 71 8.05 -0.45 6.62
CA TRP A 71 7.75 -1.05 5.33
C TRP A 71 6.41 -1.79 5.34
N TYR A 72 5.75 -1.87 4.18
CA TYR A 72 4.50 -2.60 3.98
C TYR A 72 3.38 -2.16 4.92
N SER A 73 3.30 -0.84 5.17
CA SER A 73 2.29 -0.26 6.06
C SER A 73 0.86 -0.34 5.51
N ASN A 74 0.72 -0.62 4.21
CA ASN A 74 -0.55 -0.81 3.51
C ASN A 74 -1.10 -2.24 3.56
N ILE A 75 -0.47 -3.14 4.31
CA ILE A 75 -0.98 -4.48 4.57
C ILE A 75 -0.95 -4.79 6.08
N ASP A 76 -1.76 -5.75 6.50
CA ASP A 76 -1.73 -6.30 7.87
C ASP A 76 -2.14 -7.78 7.87
N PHE A 77 -1.96 -8.45 9.01
CA PHE A 77 -2.23 -9.87 9.25
C PHE A 77 -3.35 -10.10 10.29
N THR A 78 -4.14 -9.08 10.53
CA THR A 78 -5.35 -9.14 11.37
C THR A 78 -6.50 -8.48 10.64
N ASN A 79 -7.68 -9.06 10.78
CA ASN A 79 -8.95 -8.48 10.34
C ASN A 79 -9.71 -7.77 11.47
N ASP A 80 -9.10 -7.64 12.66
CA ASP A 80 -9.69 -6.91 13.78
C ASP A 80 -9.69 -5.40 13.48
N PRO A 81 -10.84 -4.75 13.29
CA PRO A 81 -10.92 -3.35 12.91
C PRO A 81 -10.35 -2.39 13.95
N GLN A 82 -10.17 -2.85 15.20
CA GLN A 82 -9.56 -2.03 16.25
C GLN A 82 -8.04 -2.14 16.32
N LYS A 83 -7.46 -3.19 15.71
CA LYS A 83 -6.02 -3.49 15.78
C LYS A 83 -5.30 -3.31 14.46
N ILE A 84 -6.02 -3.34 13.35
CA ILE A 84 -5.43 -3.21 12.02
C ILE A 84 -4.72 -1.87 11.86
N ARG A 85 -3.62 -1.83 11.12
CA ARG A 85 -2.73 -0.64 10.98
C ARG A 85 -3.45 0.63 10.54
N TRP A 86 -4.54 0.49 9.79
CA TRP A 86 -5.36 1.62 9.32
C TRP A 86 -6.69 1.79 10.06
N SER A 87 -6.79 1.24 11.29
CA SER A 87 -8.01 1.31 12.13
C SER A 87 -8.58 2.73 12.26
N TRP A 88 -7.72 3.74 12.33
CA TRP A 88 -8.17 5.12 12.39
C TRP A 88 -9.00 5.52 11.16
N PHE A 89 -8.59 5.14 9.96
CA PHE A 89 -9.31 5.46 8.72
C PHE A 89 -10.66 4.75 8.61
N LEU A 90 -10.81 3.59 9.25
CA LEU A 90 -12.10 2.86 9.27
C LEU A 90 -13.17 3.60 10.06
N SER A 91 -12.78 4.43 11.03
CA SER A 91 -13.69 5.15 11.93
C SER A 91 -13.90 6.61 11.54
N ASP A 92 -13.04 7.21 10.73
CA ASP A 92 -13.19 8.62 10.32
C ASP A 92 -14.24 8.76 9.21
N GLU A 93 -15.19 9.68 9.40
CA GLU A 93 -16.32 9.90 8.50
C GLU A 93 -15.91 10.22 7.05
N ARG A 94 -14.72 10.80 6.84
CA ARG A 94 -14.22 11.15 5.50
C ARG A 94 -13.71 9.94 4.72
N TYR A 95 -13.23 8.91 5.43
CA TYR A 95 -12.52 7.77 4.84
C TYR A 95 -13.30 6.47 4.88
N LYS A 96 -14.24 6.29 5.80
CA LYS A 96 -14.94 5.02 6.05
C LYS A 96 -15.68 4.44 4.84
N SER A 97 -16.01 5.25 3.85
CA SER A 97 -16.64 4.79 2.60
C SER A 97 -15.64 4.31 1.55
N PHE A 98 -14.33 4.52 1.77
CA PHE A 98 -13.26 4.19 0.84
C PHE A 98 -12.26 3.18 1.40
N ILE A 99 -12.24 3.02 2.72
CA ILE A 99 -11.29 2.17 3.42
C ILE A 99 -12.05 1.06 4.14
N GLY A 100 -11.58 -0.16 3.95
CA GLY A 100 -12.15 -1.37 4.54
C GLY A 100 -11.06 -2.34 4.99
N ILE A 101 -11.42 -3.61 5.03
CA ILE A 101 -10.52 -4.73 5.32
C ILE A 101 -10.80 -5.79 4.26
N PHE A 102 -9.90 -5.95 3.33
CA PHE A 102 -10.03 -6.85 2.19
C PHE A 102 -8.92 -7.88 2.24
N GLU A 103 -9.25 -9.14 2.01
CA GLU A 103 -8.29 -10.23 2.11
C GLU A 103 -7.61 -10.50 0.78
N GLY A 104 -6.29 -10.70 0.83
CA GLY A 104 -5.44 -11.00 -0.30
C GLY A 104 -4.44 -9.89 -0.65
N ALA A 105 -3.17 -10.26 -0.84
CA ALA A 105 -2.08 -9.37 -1.23
C ALA A 105 -0.81 -10.13 -1.66
N PHE A 106 0.26 -9.39 -1.99
CA PHE A 106 1.59 -9.92 -2.27
C PHE A 106 1.63 -10.90 -3.44
N VAL A 107 0.77 -10.68 -4.45
CA VAL A 107 0.68 -11.48 -5.69
C VAL A 107 0.23 -12.93 -5.45
N ASP A 108 0.79 -13.61 -4.43
CA ASP A 108 0.63 -15.03 -4.21
C ASP A 108 -0.40 -15.40 -3.14
N TYR A 109 -0.76 -14.49 -2.23
CA TYR A 109 -1.53 -14.83 -1.05
C TYR A 109 -2.96 -14.30 -1.11
N THR A 110 -3.91 -15.22 -1.08
CA THR A 110 -5.35 -14.93 -1.03
C THR A 110 -5.89 -14.92 0.40
N ASN A 111 -5.12 -15.43 1.37
CA ASN A 111 -5.57 -15.60 2.75
C ASN A 111 -4.51 -15.13 3.75
N ASP A 112 -4.97 -14.73 4.94
CA ASP A 112 -4.17 -14.32 6.11
C ASP A 112 -3.32 -13.06 5.90
N VAL A 113 -3.65 -12.26 4.88
CA VAL A 113 -3.09 -10.93 4.65
C VAL A 113 -4.20 -10.00 4.17
N PHE A 114 -4.23 -8.78 4.71
CA PHE A 114 -5.31 -7.83 4.47
C PHE A 114 -4.80 -6.51 3.92
N THR A 115 -5.64 -5.86 3.11
CA THR A 115 -5.39 -4.56 2.46
C THR A 115 -6.50 -3.56 2.77
N PRO A 116 -6.25 -2.25 2.67
CA PRO A 116 -7.23 -1.23 3.05
C PRO A 116 -8.28 -0.94 1.97
N SER A 117 -8.09 -1.40 0.74
CA SER A 117 -9.04 -1.17 -0.36
C SER A 117 -8.93 -2.24 -1.44
N GLU A 118 -10.03 -2.54 -2.12
CA GLU A 118 -10.04 -3.43 -3.30
C GLU A 118 -9.45 -2.76 -4.54
N ASN A 119 -9.28 -1.46 -4.51
CA ASN A 119 -8.86 -0.70 -5.67
C ASN A 119 -7.91 0.42 -5.25
N SER A 120 -6.66 0.36 -5.70
CA SER A 120 -5.64 1.36 -5.43
C SER A 120 -4.54 1.33 -6.49
N MET A 121 -3.62 2.30 -6.45
CA MET A 121 -2.40 2.29 -7.27
C MET A 121 -1.56 1.03 -7.05
N MET A 122 -1.59 0.44 -5.85
CA MET A 122 -0.89 -0.81 -5.52
C MET A 122 -1.69 -2.06 -5.90
N ASN A 123 -2.90 -1.88 -6.41
CA ASN A 123 -3.70 -2.88 -7.10
C ASN A 123 -3.85 -2.44 -8.56
N SER A 124 -3.85 -3.32 -9.51
CA SER A 124 -3.73 -3.04 -10.95
C SER A 124 -4.86 -2.21 -11.60
N TYR A 125 -5.86 -1.75 -10.84
CA TYR A 125 -7.08 -1.16 -11.41
C TYR A 125 -7.32 0.33 -11.08
N SER A 126 -6.44 0.99 -10.34
CA SER A 126 -6.61 2.40 -9.96
C SER A 126 -5.38 3.25 -10.26
N THR A 127 -5.61 4.50 -10.62
CA THR A 127 -4.54 5.50 -10.83
C THR A 127 -4.19 6.28 -9.56
N VAL A 128 -4.82 5.98 -8.41
CA VAL A 128 -4.65 6.70 -7.16
C VAL A 128 -4.30 5.77 -6.00
N PHE A 129 -3.46 6.23 -5.09
CA PHE A 129 -3.17 5.53 -3.84
C PHE A 129 -4.35 5.67 -2.87
N ASN A 130 -4.66 4.61 -2.11
CA ASN A 130 -5.56 4.74 -0.97
C ASN A 130 -4.94 5.57 0.17
N ALA A 131 -5.76 6.02 1.13
CA ALA A 131 -5.32 6.93 2.18
C ALA A 131 -4.19 6.37 3.07
N PRO A 132 -4.20 5.11 3.53
CA PRO A 132 -3.07 4.51 4.24
C PRO A 132 -1.76 4.52 3.43
N SER A 133 -1.83 4.26 2.13
CA SER A 133 -0.67 4.33 1.24
C SER A 133 -0.16 5.75 1.06
N ARG A 134 -1.05 6.75 0.91
CA ARG A 134 -0.67 8.17 0.86
C ARG A 134 -0.01 8.62 2.17
N LEU A 135 -0.51 8.15 3.32
CA LEU A 135 0.10 8.43 4.62
C LEU A 135 1.53 7.87 4.71
N ALA A 136 1.78 6.66 4.21
CA ALA A 136 3.12 6.07 4.18
C ALA A 136 4.09 6.90 3.33
N ILE A 137 3.65 7.30 2.14
CA ILE A 137 4.43 8.16 1.24
C ILE A 137 4.71 9.52 1.90
N TYR A 138 3.70 10.13 2.53
CA TYR A 138 3.85 11.40 3.25
C TYR A 138 4.87 11.29 4.38
N LYS A 139 4.79 10.25 5.22
CA LYS A 139 5.78 10.01 6.29
C LYS A 139 7.20 9.95 5.74
N PHE A 140 7.39 9.16 4.69
CA PHE A 140 8.71 9.02 4.06
C PHE A 140 9.25 10.36 3.55
N ILE A 141 8.41 11.17 2.89
CA ILE A 141 8.81 12.49 2.39
C ILE A 141 9.22 13.40 3.55
N MET A 142 8.43 13.47 4.63
CA MET A 142 8.74 14.31 5.80
C MET A 142 10.07 13.88 6.46
N GLU A 143 10.29 12.58 6.66
CA GLU A 143 11.53 12.06 7.20
C GLU A 143 12.76 12.41 6.35
N ARG A 144 12.62 12.39 5.01
CA ARG A 144 13.71 12.67 4.08
C ARG A 144 13.96 14.17 3.87
N SER A 145 12.95 15.00 4.00
CA SER A 145 13.09 16.45 3.93
C SER A 145 13.70 17.06 5.21
N GLY A 146 13.78 16.28 6.29
CA GLY A 146 14.18 16.77 7.61
C GLY A 146 13.05 17.53 8.32
N GLU A 147 11.83 17.46 7.80
CA GLU A 147 10.65 18.07 8.39
C GLU A 147 10.03 17.13 9.44
N GLU A 148 9.39 17.72 10.46
CA GLU A 148 8.70 16.94 11.47
C GLU A 148 7.40 16.34 10.89
N TYR A 149 7.28 15.01 10.94
CA TYR A 149 6.04 14.34 10.62
C TYR A 149 4.96 14.65 11.66
N LYS A 150 3.78 15.12 11.20
CA LYS A 150 2.58 15.32 12.02
C LYS A 150 1.38 14.71 11.30
N PHE A 151 0.71 13.78 11.96
CA PHE A 151 -0.49 13.13 11.40
C PHE A 151 -1.60 14.13 11.09
N GLU A 152 -1.79 15.14 11.96
CA GLU A 152 -2.76 16.20 11.80
C GLU A 152 -2.53 17.01 10.52
N ASN A 153 -1.26 17.22 10.15
CA ASN A 153 -0.92 17.90 8.90
C ASN A 153 -1.28 17.05 7.68
N PHE A 154 -1.04 15.73 7.74
CA PHE A 154 -1.51 14.83 6.70
C PHE A 154 -3.03 14.95 6.52
N ILE A 155 -3.79 14.76 7.60
CA ILE A 155 -5.26 14.79 7.57
C ILE A 155 -5.81 16.13 7.06
N LYS A 156 -5.16 17.23 7.40
CA LYS A 156 -5.56 18.57 6.94
C LYS A 156 -5.40 18.77 5.44
N HIS A 157 -4.40 18.13 4.83
CA HIS A 157 -4.03 18.37 3.44
C HIS A 157 -4.36 17.18 2.53
N ASP A 158 -4.79 16.01 3.08
CA ASP A 158 -5.14 14.86 2.27
C ASP A 158 -6.45 15.10 1.50
N GLU A 159 -6.38 14.99 0.18
CA GLU A 159 -7.54 15.11 -0.69
C GLU A 159 -8.28 13.78 -0.77
N VAL A 160 -9.25 13.57 0.11
CA VAL A 160 -10.05 12.32 0.18
C VAL A 160 -10.77 12.04 -1.13
N SER A 161 -11.12 13.06 -1.91
CA SER A 161 -11.72 12.94 -3.25
C SER A 161 -10.83 12.16 -4.24
N LEU A 162 -9.51 12.05 -3.97
CA LEU A 162 -8.59 11.21 -4.72
C LEU A 162 -8.59 9.74 -4.28
N SER A 163 -9.42 9.38 -3.30
CA SER A 163 -9.51 7.98 -2.88
C SER A 163 -10.11 7.13 -4.00
N PRO A 164 -9.60 5.89 -4.20
CA PRO A 164 -10.15 4.99 -5.19
C PRO A 164 -11.64 4.75 -4.91
N GLN A 165 -12.47 4.91 -5.93
CA GLN A 165 -13.89 4.59 -5.82
C GLN A 165 -14.05 3.08 -5.68
N VAL A 166 -14.89 2.64 -4.76
CA VAL A 166 -15.32 1.24 -4.74
C VAL A 166 -16.16 1.02 -6.00
N PRO A 167 -15.86 0.00 -6.84
CA PRO A 167 -16.72 -0.32 -7.97
C PRO A 167 -18.14 -0.58 -7.44
N HIS A 168 -19.10 0.18 -7.91
CA HIS A 168 -20.50 -0.13 -7.66
C HIS A 168 -20.80 -1.48 -8.30
N GLN A 169 -21.13 -2.48 -7.49
CA GLN A 169 -21.63 -3.77 -7.95
C GLN A 169 -22.98 -3.61 -8.65
#